data_34a38f84e4d2d8abe846f5a273a5d8ac
#
_entry.id   34a38f84e4d2d8abe846f5a273a5d8ac
#
_cell.length_a   1.000
_cell.length_b   1.000
_cell.length_c   1.000
_cell.angle_alpha   90.00
_cell.angle_beta   90.00
_cell.angle_gamma   90.00
#
_symmetry.space_group_name_H-M   'P 1'
#
loop_
_entity.id
_entity.type
_entity.pdbx_description
1 polymer ?
#
loop_
_entity_poly.entity_id
_entity_poly.type
_entity_poly.pdbx_seq_one_letter_code
_entity_poly.pdbx_strand_id
1 'polypeptide(L)'
;MLLLGLWVIFVPVFGYQLKGIVIGGTSAASSSNYKLWGFIGLGTAATGVIGVEEQSFQQPRFFYLFQNQPNPVISGTYIEYALPKTANVTLTVYDMAGRTIRRLVAGTQKAGVYRIYWNGTDDTGKEVPAGIYFYHMEAGNFKATRKLAIIR
;
A
#
# COMPACT_ATOMS: atom_id res chain seq x y z
N MET A 1 3.51 9.26 -47.68
CA MET A 1 2.68 8.49 -46.75
C MET A 1 3.55 8.19 -45.54
N LEU A 2 3.50 9.11 -44.53
CA LEU A 2 4.29 8.99 -43.30
C LEU A 2 3.57 8.03 -42.36
N LEU A 3 4.17 6.89 -42.08
CA LEU A 3 3.76 5.97 -41.02
C LEU A 3 4.04 6.64 -39.67
N LEU A 4 3.01 7.15 -39.01
CA LEU A 4 3.07 7.58 -37.62
C LEU A 4 3.25 6.31 -36.73
N GLY A 5 4.47 6.07 -36.30
CA GLY A 5 4.78 4.97 -35.42
C GLY A 5 4.17 5.19 -34.02
N LEU A 6 3.39 4.25 -33.57
CA LEU A 6 2.91 4.18 -32.19
C LEU A 6 4.08 3.69 -31.32
N TRP A 7 4.65 4.59 -30.52
CA TRP A 7 5.68 4.23 -29.55
C TRP A 7 5.05 4.13 -28.17
N VAL A 8 5.08 2.93 -27.60
CA VAL A 8 4.73 2.71 -26.20
C VAL A 8 6.05 2.68 -25.42
N ILE A 9 6.29 3.69 -24.63
CA ILE A 9 7.49 3.74 -23.78
C ILE A 9 7.11 3.23 -22.39
N PHE A 10 7.67 2.11 -21.99
CA PHE A 10 7.61 1.62 -20.63
C PHE A 10 8.85 2.12 -19.88
N VAL A 11 8.68 3.00 -18.94
CA VAL A 11 9.75 3.42 -18.03
C VAL A 11 9.43 2.91 -16.63
N PRO A 12 10.07 1.85 -16.15
CA PRO A 12 9.92 1.44 -14.76
C PRO A 12 10.74 2.37 -13.86
N VAL A 13 10.10 3.17 -13.07
CA VAL A 13 10.75 3.97 -12.02
C VAL A 13 10.17 3.55 -10.68
N PHE A 14 10.98 2.89 -9.86
CA PHE A 14 10.69 2.54 -8.46
C PHE A 14 9.28 1.96 -8.21
N GLY A 15 8.93 0.87 -8.90
CA GLY A 15 7.66 0.16 -8.68
C GLY A 15 6.42 0.78 -9.32
N TYR A 16 6.56 1.87 -10.08
CA TYR A 16 5.49 2.52 -10.82
C TYR A 16 5.56 2.20 -12.30
N GLN A 17 4.45 1.79 -12.90
CA GLN A 17 4.33 1.65 -14.35
C GLN A 17 3.73 2.93 -14.94
N LEU A 18 4.51 3.67 -15.69
CA LEU A 18 4.01 4.77 -16.52
C LEU A 18 3.51 4.18 -17.84
N LYS A 19 2.21 4.30 -18.10
CA LYS A 19 1.62 3.94 -19.38
C LYS A 19 1.43 5.23 -20.20
N GLY A 20 2.31 5.47 -21.16
CA GLY A 20 2.22 6.63 -22.03
C GLY A 20 1.80 6.22 -23.44
N ILE A 21 0.81 6.89 -24.01
CA ILE A 21 0.43 6.79 -25.40
C ILE A 21 0.68 8.14 -26.03
N VAL A 22 1.62 8.20 -26.99
CA VAL A 22 1.86 9.42 -27.79
C VAL A 22 1.18 9.25 -29.14
N ILE A 23 0.15 10.03 -29.40
CA ILE A 23 -0.55 10.08 -30.69
C ILE A 23 -0.45 11.49 -31.24
N GLY A 24 0.31 11.68 -32.32
CA GLY A 24 0.25 12.88 -33.17
C GLY A 24 0.28 14.24 -32.43
N GLY A 25 1.25 14.48 -31.54
CA GLY A 25 1.42 15.76 -30.86
C GLY A 25 0.67 15.93 -29.54
N THR A 26 -0.11 14.94 -29.13
CA THR A 26 -0.73 14.88 -27.80
C THR A 26 -0.11 13.73 -27.03
N SER A 27 0.45 14.00 -25.86
CA SER A 27 0.94 12.95 -24.97
C SER A 27 0.13 12.94 -23.68
N ALA A 28 -0.41 11.77 -23.33
CA ALA A 28 -1.00 11.54 -22.04
C ALA A 28 -0.24 10.40 -21.37
N ALA A 29 0.30 10.65 -20.20
CA ALA A 29 0.90 9.62 -19.36
C ALA A 29 0.11 9.54 -18.06
N SER A 30 -0.28 8.33 -17.67
CA SER A 30 -0.97 8.11 -16.40
C SER A 30 -0.31 6.97 -15.65
N SER A 31 -0.10 7.17 -14.36
CA SER A 31 0.22 6.11 -13.41
C SER A 31 -0.91 6.01 -12.39
N SER A 32 -0.85 5.02 -11.50
CA SER A 32 -1.80 4.95 -10.39
C SER A 32 -1.82 6.21 -9.51
N ASN A 33 -0.77 7.03 -9.59
CA ASN A 33 -0.57 8.20 -8.74
C ASN A 33 -0.51 9.53 -9.49
N TYR A 34 -0.36 9.52 -10.84
CA TYR A 34 -0.21 10.74 -11.64
C TYR A 34 -0.97 10.63 -12.95
N LYS A 35 -1.65 11.71 -13.33
CA LYS A 35 -2.15 11.93 -14.68
C LYS A 35 -1.40 13.12 -15.26
N LEU A 36 -0.67 12.89 -16.34
CA LEU A 36 0.01 13.93 -17.11
C LEU A 36 -0.81 14.23 -18.35
N TRP A 37 -1.19 15.48 -18.52
CA TRP A 37 -1.83 15.99 -19.72
C TRP A 37 -0.90 17.01 -20.37
N GLY A 38 -0.54 16.80 -21.61
CA GLY A 38 0.29 17.72 -22.34
C GLY A 38 -0.13 17.80 -23.80
N PHE A 39 -0.13 18.97 -24.38
CA PHE A 39 -0.29 19.21 -25.80
C PHE A 39 1.04 19.71 -26.36
N ILE A 40 1.63 18.95 -27.28
CA ILE A 40 2.82 19.40 -28.03
C ILE A 40 2.35 19.87 -29.40
N GLY A 41 2.22 21.16 -29.56
CA GLY A 41 1.89 21.77 -30.84
C GLY A 41 3.11 21.79 -31.77
N LEU A 42 2.94 21.38 -33.01
CA LEU A 42 3.92 21.58 -34.09
C LEU A 42 3.82 23.02 -34.59
N GLY A 43 4.79 23.82 -34.20
CA GLY A 43 4.97 25.16 -34.79
C GLY A 43 4.57 26.31 -33.87
N THR A 44 5.57 27.18 -33.57
CA THR A 44 5.54 28.38 -32.74
C THR A 44 5.28 28.15 -31.25
N ALA A 45 6.34 28.32 -30.48
CA ALA A 45 6.44 28.46 -29.01
C ALA A 45 5.10 28.47 -28.24
N ALA A 46 4.42 27.35 -28.20
CA ALA A 46 3.37 27.12 -27.22
C ALA A 46 4.06 26.67 -25.93
N THR A 47 4.12 27.55 -24.95
CA THR A 47 4.46 27.22 -23.58
C THR A 47 3.36 26.32 -23.07
N GLY A 48 3.49 25.01 -23.31
CA GLY A 48 2.55 24.03 -22.78
C GLY A 48 2.69 23.96 -21.25
N VAL A 49 1.69 24.42 -20.55
CA VAL A 49 1.59 24.21 -19.10
C VAL A 49 1.34 22.71 -18.92
N ILE A 50 2.34 21.98 -18.49
CA ILE A 50 2.17 20.60 -18.04
C ILE A 50 1.51 20.70 -16.67
N GLY A 51 0.19 20.53 -16.63
CA GLY A 51 -0.53 20.35 -15.39
C GLY A 51 -0.23 18.96 -14.84
N VAL A 52 0.50 18.88 -13.74
CA VAL A 52 0.59 17.69 -12.93
C VAL A 52 -0.57 17.77 -11.95
N GLU A 53 -1.67 17.06 -12.23
CA GLU A 53 -2.63 16.78 -11.18
C GLU A 53 -2.00 15.74 -10.25
N GLU A 54 -1.48 16.19 -9.12
CA GLU A 54 -1.25 15.30 -7.99
C GLU A 54 -2.61 14.72 -7.60
N GLN A 55 -2.83 13.45 -7.94
CA GLN A 55 -3.88 12.71 -7.25
C GLN A 55 -3.44 12.68 -5.78
N SER A 56 -4.01 13.59 -4.99
CA SER A 56 -3.86 13.53 -3.54
C SER A 56 -4.18 12.10 -3.14
N PHE A 57 -3.20 11.40 -2.56
CA PHE A 57 -3.45 10.12 -1.90
C PHE A 57 -4.66 10.36 -1.01
N GLN A 58 -5.80 9.76 -1.39
CA GLN A 58 -6.99 9.92 -0.56
C GLN A 58 -6.62 9.34 0.81
N GLN A 59 -6.39 10.23 1.75
CA GLN A 59 -6.12 9.81 3.12
C GLN A 59 -7.28 8.93 3.56
N PRO A 60 -7.00 7.82 4.24
CA PRO A 60 -8.06 6.97 4.77
C PRO A 60 -9.03 7.82 5.58
N ARG A 61 -10.32 7.64 5.37
CA ARG A 61 -11.36 8.41 6.10
C ARG A 61 -11.64 7.81 7.47
N PHE A 62 -11.32 6.52 7.66
CA PHE A 62 -11.61 5.75 8.88
C PHE A 62 -10.41 4.93 9.27
N PHE A 63 -10.29 4.64 10.58
CA PHE A 63 -9.41 3.59 11.05
C PHE A 63 -9.93 2.25 10.56
N TYR A 64 -9.04 1.42 10.05
CA TYR A 64 -9.40 0.08 9.60
C TYR A 64 -8.26 -0.89 9.80
N LEU A 65 -8.59 -2.14 10.19
CA LEU A 65 -7.67 -3.26 10.26
C LEU A 65 -8.14 -4.30 9.25
N PHE A 66 -7.35 -4.55 8.22
CA PHE A 66 -7.68 -5.50 7.17
C PHE A 66 -7.40 -6.94 7.61
N GLN A 67 -8.02 -7.90 6.90
CA GLN A 67 -7.67 -9.31 7.04
C GLN A 67 -6.25 -9.53 6.50
N ASN A 68 -5.44 -10.30 7.23
CA ASN A 68 -4.09 -10.65 6.80
C ASN A 68 -4.10 -11.47 5.50
N GLN A 69 -3.07 -11.31 4.69
CA GLN A 69 -2.89 -12.02 3.43
C GLN A 69 -1.45 -12.50 3.29
N PRO A 70 -1.26 -13.82 2.98
CA PRO A 70 -2.25 -14.88 2.89
C PRO A 70 -2.85 -15.28 4.25
N ASN A 71 -4.04 -15.86 4.22
CA ASN A 71 -4.66 -16.55 5.35
C ASN A 71 -5.41 -17.78 4.80
N PRO A 72 -4.99 -19.02 5.10
CA PRO A 72 -3.98 -19.40 6.08
C PRO A 72 -2.56 -18.95 5.76
N VAL A 73 -1.75 -18.83 6.82
CA VAL A 73 -0.34 -18.47 6.78
C VAL A 73 0.51 -19.72 6.70
N ILE A 74 1.45 -19.79 5.75
CA ILE A 74 2.41 -20.90 5.62
C ILE A 74 3.77 -20.45 6.14
N SER A 75 4.38 -19.44 5.51
CA SER A 75 5.72 -18.94 5.85
C SER A 75 5.71 -17.53 6.40
N GLY A 76 4.63 -16.78 6.15
CA GLY A 76 4.46 -15.40 6.60
C GLY A 76 3.24 -14.76 5.99
N THR A 77 2.87 -13.60 6.49
CA THR A 77 1.68 -12.88 6.09
C THR A 77 1.86 -11.37 6.21
N TYR A 78 1.10 -10.63 5.45
CA TYR A 78 0.99 -9.20 5.57
C TYR A 78 -0.29 -8.82 6.33
N ILE A 79 -0.14 -7.91 7.27
CA ILE A 79 -1.24 -7.27 7.98
C ILE A 79 -1.28 -5.81 7.53
N GLU A 80 -2.42 -5.38 7.04
CA GLU A 80 -2.62 -4.02 6.53
C GLU A 80 -3.62 -3.28 7.41
N TYR A 81 -3.38 -2.00 7.63
CA TYR A 81 -4.29 -1.12 8.37
C TYR A 81 -4.22 0.31 7.86
N ALA A 82 -5.29 1.06 8.12
CA ALA A 82 -5.46 2.43 7.68
C ALA A 82 -5.68 3.38 8.86
N LEU A 83 -5.01 4.54 8.81
CA LEU A 83 -5.09 5.60 9.81
C LEU A 83 -5.60 6.89 9.15
N PRO A 84 -6.75 7.44 9.54
CA PRO A 84 -7.26 8.70 8.98
C PRO A 84 -6.52 9.93 9.54
N LYS A 85 -5.84 9.78 10.66
CA LYS A 85 -5.06 10.82 11.33
C LYS A 85 -3.90 10.23 12.09
N THR A 86 -2.95 11.07 12.48
CA THR A 86 -1.85 10.68 13.36
C THR A 86 -2.40 10.07 14.66
N ALA A 87 -1.92 8.90 15.02
CA ALA A 87 -2.32 8.19 16.23
C ALA A 87 -1.17 7.36 16.80
N ASN A 88 -1.22 7.09 18.10
CA ASN A 88 -0.37 6.08 18.70
C ASN A 88 -0.97 4.71 18.39
N VAL A 89 -0.20 3.86 17.71
CA VAL A 89 -0.63 2.56 17.21
C VAL A 89 0.10 1.46 17.95
N THR A 90 -0.66 0.47 18.40
CA THR A 90 -0.13 -0.81 18.87
C THR A 90 -0.79 -1.94 18.06
N LEU A 91 0.04 -2.79 17.46
CA LEU A 91 -0.41 -3.98 16.74
C LEU A 91 0.29 -5.19 17.35
N THR A 92 -0.48 -6.09 17.95
CA THR A 92 0.06 -7.23 18.70
C THR A 92 -0.63 -8.52 18.29
N VAL A 93 0.14 -9.59 18.16
CA VAL A 93 -0.34 -10.96 17.90
C VAL A 93 -0.46 -11.71 19.20
N TYR A 94 -1.56 -12.46 19.37
CA TYR A 94 -1.90 -13.26 20.54
C TYR A 94 -2.23 -14.71 20.13
N ASP A 95 -2.00 -15.65 21.03
CA ASP A 95 -2.51 -16.99 20.92
C ASP A 95 -3.97 -17.10 21.40
N MET A 96 -4.52 -18.31 21.34
CA MET A 96 -5.91 -18.60 21.78
C MET A 96 -6.13 -18.40 23.29
N ALA A 97 -5.06 -18.44 24.08
CA ALA A 97 -5.11 -18.20 25.53
C ALA A 97 -4.98 -16.71 25.87
N GLY A 98 -4.86 -15.83 24.88
CA GLY A 98 -4.66 -14.39 25.06
C GLY A 98 -3.25 -13.99 25.46
N ARG A 99 -2.29 -14.91 25.35
CA ARG A 99 -0.87 -14.60 25.63
C ARG A 99 -0.28 -13.85 24.43
N THR A 100 0.46 -12.78 24.71
CA THR A 100 1.20 -12.05 23.71
C THR A 100 2.25 -12.96 23.05
N ILE A 101 2.20 -13.05 21.74
CA ILE A 101 3.18 -13.76 20.91
C ILE A 101 4.21 -12.77 20.38
N ARG A 102 3.76 -11.69 19.76
CA ARG A 102 4.66 -10.67 19.20
C ARG A 102 3.98 -9.32 19.09
N ARG A 103 4.71 -8.28 19.45
CA ARG A 103 4.32 -6.90 19.16
C ARG A 103 4.95 -6.45 17.84
N LEU A 104 4.10 -6.24 16.84
CA LEU A 104 4.54 -5.88 15.48
C LEU A 104 4.75 -4.37 15.31
N VAL A 105 3.92 -3.58 15.99
CA VAL A 105 3.99 -2.11 15.94
C VAL A 105 3.75 -1.56 17.35
N ALA A 106 4.53 -0.55 17.72
CA ALA A 106 4.31 0.25 18.93
C ALA A 106 4.88 1.65 18.70
N GLY A 107 4.03 2.66 18.59
CA GLY A 107 4.46 4.05 18.44
C GLY A 107 3.50 4.93 17.66
N THR A 108 3.85 6.20 17.56
CA THR A 108 3.04 7.20 16.85
C THR A 108 3.28 7.12 15.36
N GLN A 109 2.22 7.01 14.59
CA GLN A 109 2.25 6.97 13.13
C GLN A 109 1.32 8.04 12.54
N LYS A 110 1.71 8.62 11.41
CA LYS A 110 0.93 9.63 10.67
C LYS A 110 -0.27 8.99 9.98
N ALA A 111 -1.19 9.83 9.47
CA ALA A 111 -2.25 9.37 8.59
C ALA A 111 -1.68 8.62 7.37
N GLY A 112 -2.30 7.51 6.98
CA GLY A 112 -1.84 6.69 5.86
C GLY A 112 -2.30 5.23 5.93
N VAL A 113 -1.90 4.46 4.94
CA VAL A 113 -2.08 3.00 4.89
C VAL A 113 -0.73 2.35 5.15
N TYR A 114 -0.72 1.37 6.04
CA TYR A 114 0.48 0.67 6.49
C TYR A 114 0.34 -0.82 6.22
N ARG A 115 1.43 -1.44 5.82
CA ARG A 115 1.51 -2.87 5.55
C ARG A 115 2.69 -3.46 6.28
N ILE A 116 2.43 -4.36 7.23
CA ILE A 116 3.43 -4.97 8.11
C ILE A 116 3.54 -6.44 7.77
N TYR A 117 4.76 -6.91 7.57
CA TYR A 117 5.04 -8.32 7.37
C TYR A 117 5.29 -9.02 8.71
N TRP A 118 4.64 -10.17 8.90
CA TRP A 118 4.91 -11.07 10.01
C TRP A 118 5.29 -12.46 9.48
N ASN A 119 6.44 -12.94 9.89
CA ASN A 119 7.03 -14.21 9.46
C ASN A 119 6.59 -15.41 10.31
N GLY A 120 5.60 -15.26 11.19
CA GLY A 120 5.12 -16.34 12.05
C GLY A 120 6.08 -16.70 13.20
N THR A 121 6.84 -15.70 13.71
CA THR A 121 7.73 -15.90 14.87
C THR A 121 7.24 -15.10 16.09
N ASP A 122 7.61 -15.55 17.28
CA ASP A 122 7.44 -14.81 18.53
C ASP A 122 8.51 -13.70 18.73
N ASP A 123 8.46 -13.02 19.86
CA ASP A 123 9.42 -11.95 20.19
C ASP A 123 10.86 -12.47 20.38
N THR A 124 11.06 -13.77 20.60
CA THR A 124 12.40 -14.39 20.67
C THR A 124 12.94 -14.81 19.29
N GLY A 125 12.12 -14.69 18.24
CA GLY A 125 12.44 -15.12 16.89
C GLY A 125 12.14 -16.61 16.62
N LYS A 126 11.55 -17.31 17.59
CA LYS A 126 11.15 -18.71 17.43
C LYS A 126 9.85 -18.81 16.67
N GLU A 127 9.77 -19.76 15.75
CA GLU A 127 8.55 -20.05 15.02
C GLU A 127 7.41 -20.50 15.92
N VAL A 128 6.24 -19.93 15.72
CA VAL A 128 5.05 -20.33 16.48
C VAL A 128 4.41 -21.58 15.86
N PRO A 129 3.79 -22.47 16.64
CA PRO A 129 3.13 -23.69 16.14
C PRO A 129 2.01 -23.38 15.15
N ALA A 130 1.63 -24.37 14.34
CA ALA A 130 0.39 -24.34 13.59
C ALA A 130 -0.80 -24.18 14.55
N GLY A 131 -1.77 -23.34 14.17
CA GLY A 131 -2.91 -23.06 15.04
C GLY A 131 -3.62 -21.76 14.69
N ILE A 132 -4.56 -21.39 15.55
CA ILE A 132 -5.31 -20.13 15.44
C ILE A 132 -4.66 -19.08 16.34
N TYR A 133 -4.50 -17.89 15.77
CA TYR A 133 -3.97 -16.69 16.42
C TYR A 133 -4.90 -15.52 16.17
N PHE A 134 -4.72 -14.48 16.97
CA PHE A 134 -5.45 -13.25 16.82
C PHE A 134 -4.44 -12.09 16.75
N TYR A 135 -4.70 -11.10 15.94
CA TYR A 135 -3.98 -9.84 16.00
C TYR A 135 -4.92 -8.71 16.35
N HIS A 136 -4.48 -7.90 17.28
CA HIS A 136 -5.24 -6.80 17.84
C HIS A 136 -4.53 -5.49 17.56
N MET A 137 -5.27 -4.52 17.05
CA MET A 137 -4.80 -3.17 16.82
C MET A 137 -5.53 -2.19 17.73
N GLU A 138 -4.76 -1.34 18.37
CA GLU A 138 -5.24 -0.14 19.04
C GLU A 138 -4.64 1.09 18.36
N ALA A 139 -5.48 2.10 18.06
CA ALA A 139 -5.06 3.37 17.48
C ALA A 139 -5.93 4.50 18.03
N GLY A 140 -5.45 5.21 19.05
CA GLY A 140 -6.28 6.14 19.83
C GLY A 140 -7.48 5.42 20.48
N ASN A 141 -8.70 5.83 20.12
CA ASN A 141 -9.93 5.18 20.61
C ASN A 141 -10.39 4.00 19.75
N PHE A 142 -9.72 3.74 18.62
CA PHE A 142 -10.06 2.63 17.75
C PHE A 142 -9.42 1.34 18.24
N LYS A 143 -10.21 0.26 18.27
CA LYS A 143 -9.74 -1.08 18.60
C LYS A 143 -10.36 -2.07 17.63
N ALA A 144 -9.54 -2.96 17.10
CA ALA A 144 -10.00 -4.02 16.21
C ALA A 144 -9.17 -5.29 16.40
N THR A 145 -9.84 -6.44 16.28
CA THR A 145 -9.21 -7.76 16.35
C THR A 145 -9.58 -8.56 15.12
N ARG A 146 -8.61 -9.29 14.58
CA ARG A 146 -8.79 -10.23 13.47
C ARG A 146 -8.18 -11.57 13.83
N LYS A 147 -8.74 -12.62 13.23
CA LYS A 147 -8.27 -14.00 13.37
C LYS A 147 -7.37 -14.35 12.19
N LEU A 148 -6.30 -15.09 12.44
CA LEU A 148 -5.49 -15.73 11.42
C LEU A 148 -5.25 -17.22 11.77
N ALA A 149 -5.00 -18.04 10.76
CA ALA A 149 -4.65 -19.43 10.90
C ALA A 149 -3.24 -19.67 10.35
N ILE A 150 -2.42 -20.40 11.09
CA ILE A 150 -1.10 -20.87 10.64
C ILE A 150 -1.21 -22.35 10.33
N ILE A 151 -0.74 -22.74 9.15
CA ILE A 151 -0.59 -24.13 8.72
C ILE A 151 0.87 -24.37 8.35
N ARG A 152 1.39 -25.51 8.76
CA ARG A 152 2.76 -25.94 8.47
C ARG A 152 2.79 -27.42 8.17
#